data_3e9e378a53eff5608c31a6bf5f50e80a
#
_entry.id   3e9e378a53eff5608c31a6bf5f50e80a
#
_cell.length_a   1.000
_cell.length_b   1.000
_cell.length_c   1.000
_cell.angle_alpha   90.00
_cell.angle_beta   90.00
_cell.angle_gamma   90.00
#
_symmetry.space_group_name_H-M   'P 1'
#
loop_
_entity.id
_entity.type
_entity.pdbx_description
1 polymer ?
#
loop_
_entity_poly.entity_id
_entity_poly.type
_entity_poly.pdbx_seq_one_letter_code
_entity_poly.pdbx_strand_id
1 'polypeptide(L)'
;MTRTLPSSTECEQGLLGAILWQPDLLNDCVVKIGDSEAFHDLKHELIYRTLVELANEMKPIEVISLQKALKEKKMLDQVGGIPYLSSLQDGVPSAANLPYYLETVLEKRDMRKLIATCRELAVKAYDSTEATALLDEAERAILAIRNVGSTESEGIKSLVQHAPHQMPELRE
;
A
#
# COMPACT_ATOMS: atom_id res chain seq x y z
N MET A 1 -0.79 7.72 -29.51
CA MET A 1 -0.15 8.28 -28.29
C MET A 1 -0.19 7.24 -27.20
N THR A 2 0.95 6.72 -26.80
CA THR A 2 1.06 5.80 -25.65
C THR A 2 0.91 6.62 -24.38
N ARG A 3 -0.21 6.50 -23.67
CA ARG A 3 -0.42 7.15 -22.36
C ARG A 3 0.32 6.35 -21.30
N THR A 4 1.16 7.01 -20.50
CA THR A 4 1.79 6.42 -19.32
C THR A 4 0.74 6.17 -18.23
N LEU A 5 0.92 5.10 -17.46
CA LEU A 5 0.04 4.81 -16.34
C LEU A 5 0.23 5.84 -15.21
N PRO A 6 -0.84 6.20 -14.48
CA PRO A 6 -0.74 7.11 -13.34
C PRO A 6 0.24 6.60 -12.28
N SER A 7 1.22 7.44 -11.93
CA SER A 7 2.24 7.14 -10.92
C SER A 7 2.78 8.43 -10.31
N SER A 8 3.43 8.33 -9.17
CA SER A 8 4.20 9.40 -8.56
C SER A 8 5.43 8.79 -7.88
N THR A 9 6.53 8.74 -8.62
CA THR A 9 7.79 8.17 -8.13
C THR A 9 8.29 8.90 -6.89
N GLU A 10 8.11 10.23 -6.82
CA GLU A 10 8.49 11.04 -5.68
C GLU A 10 7.71 10.68 -4.42
N CYS A 11 6.39 10.44 -4.54
CA CYS A 11 5.57 10.03 -3.40
C CYS A 11 5.87 8.59 -2.96
N GLU A 12 6.17 7.69 -3.91
CA GLU A 12 6.61 6.33 -3.58
C GLU A 12 7.95 6.36 -2.81
N GLN A 13 8.92 7.14 -3.26
CA GLN A 13 10.20 7.34 -2.57
C GLN A 13 10.00 7.99 -1.20
N GLY A 14 9.17 9.03 -1.13
CA GLY A 14 8.84 9.72 0.11
C GLY A 14 8.18 8.80 1.14
N LEU A 15 7.28 7.91 0.69
CA LEU A 15 6.62 6.93 1.55
C LEU A 15 7.63 5.93 2.13
N LEU A 16 8.49 5.34 1.29
CA LEU A 16 9.51 4.39 1.72
C LEU A 16 10.54 5.04 2.64
N GLY A 17 11.00 6.26 2.31
CA GLY A 17 11.91 7.03 3.14
C GLY A 17 11.31 7.38 4.50
N ALA A 18 10.03 7.76 4.56
CA ALA A 18 9.34 8.06 5.82
C ALA A 18 9.20 6.81 6.72
N ILE A 19 8.96 5.63 6.14
CA ILE A 19 8.95 4.36 6.87
C ILE A 19 10.34 4.05 7.45
N LEU A 20 11.40 4.25 6.68
CA LEU A 20 12.78 4.07 7.17
C LEU A 20 13.16 5.08 8.26
N TRP A 21 12.60 6.29 8.23
CA TRP A 21 12.75 7.30 9.28
C TRP A 21 12.02 6.93 10.57
N GLN A 22 10.79 6.44 10.45
CA GLN A 22 9.92 6.09 11.57
C GLN A 22 9.25 4.74 11.31
N PRO A 23 9.91 3.63 11.68
CA PRO A 23 9.46 2.27 11.42
C PRO A 23 8.06 1.92 11.93
N ASP A 24 7.62 2.54 13.02
CA ASP A 24 6.29 2.31 13.60
C ASP A 24 5.15 2.63 12.63
N LEU A 25 5.38 3.52 11.65
CA LEU A 25 4.41 3.89 10.63
C LEU A 25 4.15 2.78 9.59
N LEU A 26 5.00 1.75 9.53
CA LEU A 26 4.82 0.66 8.58
C LEU A 26 3.51 -0.09 8.82
N ASN A 27 3.11 -0.29 10.08
CA ASN A 27 1.86 -0.98 10.40
C ASN A 27 0.64 -0.23 9.84
N ASP A 28 0.61 1.09 9.99
CA ASP A 28 -0.46 1.93 9.43
C ASP A 28 -0.48 1.89 7.91
N CYS A 29 0.71 1.83 7.29
CA CYS A 29 0.84 1.66 5.85
C CYS A 29 0.33 0.29 5.39
N VAL A 30 0.67 -0.80 6.08
CA VAL A 30 0.22 -2.16 5.74
C VAL A 30 -1.31 -2.26 5.78
N VAL A 31 -1.94 -1.70 6.81
CA VAL A 31 -3.41 -1.67 6.92
C VAL A 31 -4.06 -0.94 5.75
N LYS A 32 -3.52 0.21 5.33
CA LYS A 32 -4.11 1.04 4.27
C LYS A 32 -3.75 0.60 2.85
N ILE A 33 -2.55 0.09 2.65
CA ILE A 33 -2.07 -0.38 1.34
C ILE A 33 -2.68 -1.74 1.01
N GLY A 34 -2.78 -2.65 1.99
CA GLY A 34 -3.26 -4.01 1.85
C GLY A 34 -2.23 -4.89 1.12
N ASP A 35 -2.07 -4.67 -0.17
CA ASP A 35 -1.15 -5.39 -1.05
C ASP A 35 0.00 -4.51 -1.57
N SER A 36 1.07 -5.14 -2.06
CA SER A 36 2.24 -4.44 -2.60
C SER A 36 2.00 -3.80 -3.97
N GLU A 37 0.88 -4.10 -4.66
CA GLU A 37 0.53 -3.55 -5.98
C GLU A 37 0.25 -2.03 -5.96
N ALA A 38 0.30 -1.41 -4.77
CA ALA A 38 0.17 0.03 -4.64
C ALA A 38 1.31 0.80 -5.35
N PHE A 39 2.50 0.21 -5.41
CA PHE A 39 3.66 0.83 -6.05
C PHE A 39 3.63 0.60 -7.58
N HIS A 40 4.03 1.62 -8.32
CA HIS A 40 4.18 1.53 -9.78
C HIS A 40 5.58 1.06 -10.19
N ASP A 41 6.59 1.50 -9.45
CA ASP A 41 7.98 1.09 -9.68
C ASP A 41 8.25 -0.25 -8.97
N LEU A 42 8.62 -1.26 -9.74
CA LEU A 42 8.92 -2.60 -9.23
C LEU A 42 10.00 -2.61 -8.15
N LYS A 43 10.97 -1.71 -8.21
CA LYS A 43 12.00 -1.61 -7.16
C LYS A 43 11.39 -1.14 -5.83
N HIS A 44 10.42 -0.21 -5.87
CA HIS A 44 9.71 0.25 -4.68
C HIS A 44 8.82 -0.83 -4.09
N GLU A 45 8.13 -1.59 -4.96
CA GLU A 45 7.35 -2.76 -4.54
C GLU A 45 8.23 -3.79 -3.82
N LEU A 46 9.41 -4.12 -4.38
CA LEU A 46 10.35 -5.05 -3.79
C LEU A 46 10.87 -4.56 -2.43
N ILE A 47 11.19 -3.28 -2.31
CA ILE A 47 11.64 -2.66 -1.06
C ILE A 47 10.51 -2.74 -0.02
N TYR A 48 9.30 -2.29 -0.37
CA TYR A 48 8.15 -2.31 0.55
C TYR A 48 7.85 -3.73 1.05
N ARG A 49 7.75 -4.70 0.15
CA ARG A 49 7.52 -6.10 0.50
C ARG A 49 8.59 -6.63 1.45
N THR A 50 9.87 -6.28 1.22
CA THR A 50 10.95 -6.71 2.10
C THR A 50 10.86 -6.02 3.48
N LEU A 51 10.43 -4.76 3.57
CA LEU A 51 10.17 -4.08 4.85
C LEU A 51 9.05 -4.77 5.64
N VAL A 52 7.96 -5.16 4.97
CA VAL A 52 6.84 -5.91 5.58
C VAL A 52 7.31 -7.27 6.09
N GLU A 53 8.14 -7.99 5.32
CA GLU A 53 8.71 -9.27 5.76
C GLU A 53 9.61 -9.11 6.98
N LEU A 54 10.47 -8.07 7.00
CA LEU A 54 11.30 -7.77 8.18
C LEU A 54 10.45 -7.50 9.43
N ALA A 55 9.35 -6.75 9.28
CA ALA A 55 8.42 -6.50 10.37
C ALA A 55 7.78 -7.80 10.89
N ASN A 56 7.31 -8.67 9.98
CA ASN A 56 6.72 -9.96 10.33
C ASN A 56 7.70 -10.89 11.05
N GLU A 57 8.99 -10.78 10.71
CA GLU A 57 10.08 -11.53 11.36
C GLU A 57 10.61 -10.86 12.63
N MET A 58 10.00 -9.77 13.07
CA MET A 58 10.43 -8.97 14.23
C MET A 58 11.87 -8.46 14.12
N LYS A 59 12.35 -8.24 12.91
CA LYS A 59 13.67 -7.68 12.62
C LYS A 59 13.63 -6.15 12.57
N PRO A 60 14.75 -5.47 12.86
CA PRO A 60 14.82 -4.00 12.77
C PRO A 60 14.49 -3.51 11.36
N ILE A 61 13.67 -2.46 11.27
CA ILE A 61 13.31 -1.80 10.01
C ILE A 61 14.28 -0.63 9.84
N GLU A 62 15.38 -0.89 9.19
CA GLU A 62 16.45 0.06 8.90
C GLU A 62 17.18 -0.31 7.61
N VAL A 63 17.95 0.64 7.06
CA VAL A 63 18.65 0.44 5.78
C VAL A 63 19.60 -0.77 5.81
N ILE A 64 20.27 -1.03 6.94
CA ILE A 64 21.23 -2.15 7.06
C ILE A 64 20.51 -3.49 6.98
N SER A 65 19.42 -3.65 7.74
CA SER A 65 18.59 -4.87 7.74
C SER A 65 17.94 -5.10 6.38
N LEU A 66 17.42 -4.05 5.76
CA LEU A 66 16.84 -4.07 4.43
C LEU A 66 17.87 -4.50 3.37
N GLN A 67 19.07 -3.91 3.40
CA GLN A 67 20.18 -4.28 2.52
C GLN A 67 20.54 -5.77 2.65
N LYS A 68 20.66 -6.26 3.90
CA LYS A 68 20.98 -7.67 4.17
C LYS A 68 19.93 -8.60 3.58
N ALA A 69 18.64 -8.33 3.85
CA ALA A 69 17.54 -9.14 3.35
C ALA A 69 17.47 -9.15 1.81
N LEU A 70 17.63 -7.98 1.17
CA LEU A 70 17.66 -7.90 -0.30
C LEU A 70 18.88 -8.61 -0.91
N LYS A 71 20.04 -8.58 -0.24
CA LYS A 71 21.23 -9.30 -0.68
C LYS A 71 21.06 -10.81 -0.58
N GLU A 72 20.47 -11.31 0.52
CA GLU A 72 20.17 -12.74 0.69
C GLU A 72 19.22 -13.25 -0.39
N LYS A 73 18.26 -12.41 -0.81
CA LYS A 73 17.34 -12.70 -1.93
C LYS A 73 17.93 -12.47 -3.32
N LYS A 74 19.15 -12.00 -3.44
CA LYS A 74 19.80 -11.61 -4.71
C LYS A 74 19.02 -10.52 -5.48
N MET A 75 18.34 -9.64 -4.77
CA MET A 75 17.51 -8.56 -5.33
C MET A 75 18.10 -7.17 -5.10
N LEU A 76 19.23 -7.05 -4.40
CA LEU A 76 19.84 -5.76 -4.05
C LEU A 76 20.15 -4.89 -5.28
N ASP A 77 20.69 -5.48 -6.34
CA ASP A 77 21.03 -4.76 -7.56
C ASP A 77 19.76 -4.30 -8.33
N GLN A 78 18.69 -5.07 -8.25
CA GLN A 78 17.41 -4.74 -8.91
C GLN A 78 16.75 -3.50 -8.30
N VAL A 79 16.99 -3.23 -7.02
CA VAL A 79 16.46 -2.05 -6.34
C VAL A 79 17.37 -0.82 -6.42
N GLY A 80 18.51 -0.92 -7.12
CA GLY A 80 19.46 0.17 -7.28
C GLY A 80 20.62 0.17 -6.27
N GLY A 81 20.80 -0.93 -5.53
CA GLY A 81 21.90 -1.11 -4.61
C GLY A 81 21.84 -0.26 -3.35
N ILE A 82 22.92 -0.28 -2.57
CA ILE A 82 23.05 0.46 -1.31
C ILE A 82 22.88 1.97 -1.49
N PRO A 83 23.46 2.61 -2.53
CA PRO A 83 23.32 4.06 -2.71
C PRO A 83 21.85 4.49 -2.82
N TYR A 84 21.04 3.70 -3.51
CA TYR A 84 19.63 4.00 -3.65
C TYR A 84 18.87 3.87 -2.33
N LEU A 85 19.12 2.79 -1.58
CA LEU A 85 18.48 2.60 -0.27
C LEU A 85 18.80 3.73 0.72
N SER A 86 20.07 4.18 0.74
CA SER A 86 20.46 5.32 1.57
C SER A 86 19.80 6.61 1.11
N SER A 87 19.69 6.84 -0.22
CA SER A 87 19.06 8.03 -0.77
C SER A 87 17.57 8.14 -0.44
N LEU A 88 16.86 7.02 -0.22
CA LEU A 88 15.45 7.04 0.21
C LEU A 88 15.30 7.67 1.60
N GLN A 89 16.16 7.32 2.54
CA GLN A 89 16.14 7.89 3.89
C GLN A 89 16.60 9.34 3.89
N ASP A 90 17.70 9.65 3.19
CA ASP A 90 18.28 10.99 3.12
C ASP A 90 17.38 12.00 2.39
N GLY A 91 16.57 11.51 1.43
CA GLY A 91 15.65 12.33 0.63
C GLY A 91 14.42 12.83 1.39
N VAL A 92 14.15 12.31 2.60
CA VAL A 92 12.98 12.67 3.40
C VAL A 92 13.42 13.34 4.70
N PRO A 93 13.17 14.65 4.87
CA PRO A 93 13.61 15.38 6.06
C PRO A 93 12.85 14.98 7.34
N SER A 94 11.66 14.41 7.20
CA SER A 94 10.85 13.91 8.32
C SER A 94 9.72 13.02 7.83
N ALA A 95 9.19 12.18 8.73
CA ALA A 95 8.02 11.34 8.44
C ALA A 95 6.67 12.10 8.47
N ALA A 96 6.67 13.41 8.75
CA ALA A 96 5.44 14.21 8.90
C ALA A 96 4.55 14.21 7.64
N ASN A 97 5.14 14.08 6.46
CA ASN A 97 4.42 14.08 5.19
C ASN A 97 3.95 12.69 4.74
N LEU A 98 4.19 11.63 5.54
CA LEU A 98 3.77 10.26 5.19
C LEU A 98 2.29 10.16 4.80
N PRO A 99 1.32 10.79 5.51
CA PRO A 99 -0.08 10.72 5.11
C PRO A 99 -0.32 11.20 3.68
N TYR A 100 0.32 12.29 3.28
CA TYR A 100 0.23 12.84 1.91
C TYR A 100 0.83 11.89 0.88
N TYR A 101 2.01 11.32 1.15
CA TYR A 101 2.65 10.37 0.25
C TYR A 101 1.78 9.12 0.07
N LEU A 102 1.27 8.58 1.18
CA LEU A 102 0.42 7.40 1.19
C LEU A 102 -0.88 7.63 0.41
N GLU A 103 -1.58 8.74 0.67
CA GLU A 103 -2.81 9.11 -0.05
C GLU A 103 -2.56 9.20 -1.56
N THR A 104 -1.49 9.88 -1.96
CA THR A 104 -1.13 10.00 -3.38
C THR A 104 -0.82 8.64 -4.03
N VAL A 105 -0.05 7.78 -3.36
CA VAL A 105 0.27 6.44 -3.86
C VAL A 105 -0.99 5.61 -4.04
N LEU A 106 -1.91 5.64 -3.07
CA LEU A 106 -3.19 4.94 -3.13
C LEU A 106 -4.09 5.48 -4.25
N GLU A 107 -4.18 6.79 -4.41
CA GLU A 107 -4.92 7.42 -5.52
C GLU A 107 -4.41 6.93 -6.89
N LYS A 108 -3.09 6.91 -7.08
CA LYS A 108 -2.49 6.44 -8.34
C LYS A 108 -2.71 4.94 -8.56
N ARG A 109 -2.66 4.12 -7.50
CA ARG A 109 -3.04 2.71 -7.55
C ARG A 109 -4.48 2.53 -8.03
N ASP A 110 -5.42 3.25 -7.43
CA ASP A 110 -6.84 3.12 -7.74
C ASP A 110 -7.14 3.56 -9.19
N MET A 111 -6.46 4.61 -9.67
CA MET A 111 -6.52 4.99 -11.08
C MET A 111 -5.98 3.89 -12.02
N ARG A 112 -4.88 3.23 -11.66
CA ARG A 112 -4.35 2.10 -12.44
C ARG A 112 -5.31 0.91 -12.45
N LYS A 113 -5.88 0.55 -11.28
CA LYS A 113 -6.89 -0.51 -11.16
C LYS A 113 -8.12 -0.19 -12.02
N LEU A 114 -8.60 1.06 -11.97
CA LEU A 114 -9.73 1.49 -12.82
C LEU A 114 -9.42 1.36 -14.31
N ILE A 115 -8.24 1.78 -14.76
CA ILE A 115 -7.82 1.65 -16.17
C ILE A 115 -7.76 0.18 -16.59
N ALA A 116 -7.21 -0.70 -15.75
CA ALA A 116 -7.13 -2.14 -16.02
C ALA A 116 -8.54 -2.75 -16.14
N THR A 117 -9.40 -2.49 -15.14
CA THR A 117 -10.79 -2.95 -15.12
C THR A 117 -11.58 -2.49 -16.35
N CYS A 118 -11.46 -1.20 -16.71
CA CYS A 118 -12.14 -0.68 -17.91
C CYS A 118 -11.65 -1.36 -19.20
N ARG A 119 -10.36 -1.68 -19.31
CA ARG A 119 -9.81 -2.41 -20.47
C ARG A 119 -10.35 -3.83 -20.55
N GLU A 120 -10.39 -4.54 -19.43
CA GLU A 120 -10.93 -5.91 -19.35
C GLU A 120 -12.41 -5.93 -19.72
N LEU A 121 -13.21 -5.00 -19.16
CA LEU A 121 -14.63 -4.87 -19.46
C LEU A 121 -14.87 -4.52 -20.94
N ALA A 122 -14.04 -3.64 -21.51
CA ALA A 122 -14.13 -3.31 -22.93
C ALA A 122 -13.89 -4.54 -23.82
N VAL A 123 -12.89 -5.37 -23.51
CA VAL A 123 -12.65 -6.62 -24.26
C VAL A 123 -13.85 -7.57 -24.13
N LYS A 124 -14.35 -7.78 -22.90
CA LYS A 124 -15.51 -8.64 -22.65
C LYS A 124 -16.77 -8.15 -23.39
N ALA A 125 -16.94 -6.84 -23.54
CA ALA A 125 -18.10 -6.27 -24.22
C ALA A 125 -18.16 -6.59 -25.69
N TYR A 126 -17.01 -6.81 -26.36
CA TYR A 126 -17.00 -7.26 -27.76
C TYR A 126 -17.45 -8.71 -27.94
N ASP A 127 -17.23 -9.55 -26.93
CA ASP A 127 -17.49 -10.98 -26.98
C ASP A 127 -18.81 -11.39 -26.29
N SER A 128 -19.40 -10.47 -25.48
CA SER A 128 -20.61 -10.76 -24.70
C SER A 128 -21.89 -10.69 -25.52
N THR A 129 -22.77 -11.64 -25.29
CA THR A 129 -24.14 -11.64 -25.82
C THR A 129 -25.17 -11.12 -24.82
N GLU A 130 -24.80 -10.98 -23.53
CA GLU A 130 -25.69 -10.57 -22.44
C GLU A 130 -25.22 -9.24 -21.80
N ALA A 131 -25.86 -8.15 -22.18
CA ALA A 131 -25.50 -6.83 -21.71
C ALA A 131 -25.73 -6.65 -20.19
N THR A 132 -26.82 -7.20 -19.65
CA THR A 132 -27.19 -7.05 -18.24
C THR A 132 -26.15 -7.68 -17.32
N ALA A 133 -25.74 -8.92 -17.60
CA ALA A 133 -24.72 -9.62 -16.80
C ALA A 133 -23.38 -8.88 -16.80
N LEU A 134 -22.98 -8.30 -17.94
CA LEU A 134 -21.75 -7.53 -18.04
C LEU A 134 -21.83 -6.18 -17.30
N LEU A 135 -22.99 -5.52 -17.30
CA LEU A 135 -23.22 -4.31 -16.53
C LEU A 135 -23.14 -4.57 -15.02
N ASP A 136 -23.74 -5.66 -14.55
CA ASP A 136 -23.65 -6.08 -13.14
C ASP A 136 -22.20 -6.42 -12.72
N GLU A 137 -21.44 -7.04 -13.63
CA GLU A 137 -20.02 -7.31 -13.41
C GLU A 137 -19.22 -6.00 -13.33
N ALA A 138 -19.47 -5.05 -14.23
CA ALA A 138 -18.81 -3.75 -14.24
C ALA A 138 -19.07 -2.97 -12.96
N GLU A 139 -20.31 -2.92 -12.48
CA GLU A 139 -20.67 -2.26 -11.23
C GLU A 139 -19.91 -2.86 -10.05
N ARG A 140 -19.91 -4.18 -9.91
CA ARG A 140 -19.20 -4.89 -8.85
C ARG A 140 -17.69 -4.63 -8.89
N ALA A 141 -17.09 -4.68 -10.09
CA ALA A 141 -15.66 -4.46 -10.26
C ALA A 141 -15.24 -3.02 -9.89
N ILE A 142 -16.05 -2.03 -10.27
CA ILE A 142 -15.79 -0.62 -9.92
C ILE A 142 -15.96 -0.37 -8.41
N LEU A 143 -17.00 -0.93 -7.80
CA LEU A 143 -17.21 -0.82 -6.35
C LEU A 143 -16.08 -1.48 -5.55
N ALA A 144 -15.53 -2.60 -6.02
CA ALA A 144 -14.43 -3.28 -5.38
C ALA A 144 -13.16 -2.40 -5.28
N ILE A 145 -12.89 -1.53 -6.29
CA ILE A 145 -11.76 -0.61 -6.25
C ILE A 145 -11.90 0.39 -5.07
N ARG A 146 -13.11 0.88 -4.82
CA ARG A 146 -13.38 1.83 -3.73
C ARG A 146 -13.29 1.21 -2.33
N ASN A 147 -13.64 -0.07 -2.19
CA ASN A 147 -13.77 -0.72 -0.91
C ASN A 147 -12.45 -1.22 -0.31
N VAL A 148 -11.37 -1.30 -1.09
CA VAL A 148 -10.04 -1.71 -0.58
C VAL A 148 -9.51 -0.78 0.51
N GLY A 149 -9.98 0.48 0.57
CA GLY A 149 -9.57 1.47 1.59
C GLY A 149 -10.58 1.68 2.74
N SER A 150 -11.79 1.10 2.69
CA SER A 150 -12.87 1.40 3.65
C SER A 150 -13.26 0.24 4.57
N THR A 151 -12.79 -0.97 4.34
CA THR A 151 -13.33 -2.17 5.02
C THR A 151 -12.89 -2.32 6.48
N GLU A 152 -11.89 -1.55 6.96
CA GLU A 152 -11.42 -1.71 8.35
C GLU A 152 -11.86 -0.59 9.32
N SER A 153 -12.34 0.56 8.84
CA SER A 153 -12.78 1.61 9.75
C SER A 153 -14.15 1.34 10.41
N GLU A 154 -14.97 0.47 9.83
CA GLU A 154 -16.27 0.07 10.42
C GLU A 154 -16.13 -1.09 11.43
N GLY A 155 -15.21 -2.03 11.20
CA GLY A 155 -14.98 -3.16 12.11
C GLY A 155 -14.46 -2.74 13.48
N ILE A 156 -13.56 -1.76 13.54
CA ILE A 156 -12.98 -1.27 14.79
C ILE A 156 -13.95 -0.42 15.58
N LYS A 157 -14.80 0.39 14.93
CA LYS A 157 -15.84 1.17 15.61
C LYS A 157 -16.91 0.28 16.28
N SER A 158 -17.21 -0.86 15.69
CA SER A 158 -18.17 -1.84 16.24
C SER A 158 -17.61 -2.56 17.47
N LEU A 159 -16.30 -2.82 17.54
CA LEU A 159 -15.67 -3.49 18.67
C LEU A 159 -15.51 -2.58 19.90
N VAL A 160 -15.31 -1.28 19.70
CA VAL A 160 -15.18 -0.31 20.80
C VAL A 160 -16.53 -0.02 21.49
N GLN A 161 -17.67 -0.18 20.79
CA GLN A 161 -19.00 0.05 21.37
C GLN A 161 -19.52 -1.10 22.24
N HIS A 162 -18.87 -2.26 22.28
CA HIS A 162 -19.28 -3.43 23.06
C HIS A 162 -18.39 -3.74 24.27
N ALA A 163 -17.55 -2.81 24.71
CA ALA A 163 -16.84 -2.96 25.98
C ALA A 163 -17.78 -2.60 27.16
N PRO A 164 -18.20 -3.56 27.99
CA PRO A 164 -19.03 -3.25 29.16
C PRO A 164 -18.16 -2.50 30.17
N HIS A 165 -18.62 -1.31 30.53
CA HIS A 165 -18.07 -0.49 31.58
C HIS A 165 -18.41 -1.15 32.93
N GLN A 166 -17.57 -2.05 33.39
CA GLN A 166 -17.62 -2.55 34.78
C GLN A 166 -16.51 -1.85 35.58
N MET A 167 -16.89 -0.76 36.24
CA MET A 167 -16.16 -0.25 37.37
C MET A 167 -16.56 -1.06 38.62
N PRO A 168 -15.63 -1.66 39.38
CA PRO A 168 -15.95 -2.16 40.71
C PRO A 168 -16.00 -0.99 41.67
N GLU A 169 -17.17 -0.79 42.29
CA GLU A 169 -17.31 0.06 43.47
C GLU A 169 -16.49 -0.53 44.62
N LEU A 170 -15.52 0.23 45.09
CA LEU A 170 -14.85 0.02 46.39
C LEU A 170 -15.88 0.44 47.47
N ARG A 171 -16.42 -0.52 48.19
CA ARG A 171 -17.07 -0.27 49.50
C ARG A 171 -16.06 -0.35 50.59
N GLU A 172 -16.15 0.63 51.50
CA GLU A 172 -15.45 0.79 52.75
C GLU A 172 -15.46 -0.45 53.67
#